data_9791a2a156206a59a0f7360dc625836d
#
_entry.id   9791a2a156206a59a0f7360dc625836d
#
_cell.length_a   1.000
_cell.length_b   1.000
_cell.length_c   1.000
_cell.angle_alpha   90.00
_cell.angle_beta   90.00
_cell.angle_gamma   90.00
#
_symmetry.space_group_name_H-M   'P 1'
#
loop_
_entity.id
_entity.type
_entity.pdbx_description
1 polymer ?
#
loop_
_entity_poly.entity_id
_entity_poly.type
_entity_poly.pdbx_seq_one_letter_code
_entity_poly.pdbx_strand_id
1 'polypeptide(L)'
;AAFLLLVMSGGSMYTVDQGERGVVLHYGEVSKVADPGLHFKWPYVDRVVRVPTRTTTGTMKDIFAYSSDQQPAQIALSVTFAVTDDGVEDLYTQFGKIDNLYELAIVPIVKQEIKTVFGQFTAIRSVQHREELNNKTRDAIVGALAKYPYLRIESVQIENVDFSDAYEQTIEDRMKAEVEVERYKQNLERERIEAQIAATRAQGQADAQIKAAEAEAKAIELRSKAEADSINTKGEALRKNPEIIRLMQAEKWNGTLPQTMLPNSTVPMLELPAPRTDTP
;
A
#
# COMPACT_ATOMS: atom_id res chain seq x y z
N ALA A 1 44.80 -42.97 55.18
CA ALA A 1 43.30 -42.93 55.20
C ALA A 1 42.76 -41.51 55.02
N ALA A 2 43.22 -40.49 55.76
CA ALA A 2 42.73 -39.10 55.67
C ALA A 2 42.96 -38.44 54.31
N PHE A 3 44.10 -38.67 53.63
CA PHE A 3 44.39 -38.14 52.30
C PHE A 3 43.48 -38.74 51.22
N LEU A 4 43.14 -40.01 51.35
CA LEU A 4 42.23 -40.70 50.45
C LEU A 4 40.77 -40.18 50.61
N LEU A 5 40.36 -39.88 51.82
CA LEU A 5 39.07 -39.25 52.12
C LEU A 5 39.00 -37.79 51.56
N LEU A 6 40.08 -37.04 51.66
CA LEU A 6 40.18 -35.67 51.18
C LEU A 6 40.18 -35.59 49.62
N VAL A 7 40.84 -36.53 48.94
CA VAL A 7 40.83 -36.68 47.48
C VAL A 7 39.44 -37.15 47.01
N MET A 8 38.76 -38.03 47.74
CA MET A 8 37.37 -38.42 47.43
C MET A 8 36.37 -37.30 47.62
N SER A 9 36.57 -36.37 48.58
CA SER A 9 35.62 -35.27 48.84
C SER A 9 35.70 -34.18 47.79
N GLY A 10 36.87 -33.91 47.18
CA GLY A 10 37.06 -32.79 46.26
C GLY A 10 36.42 -32.95 44.85
N GLY A 11 35.97 -34.17 44.50
CA GLY A 11 35.35 -34.43 43.18
C GLY A 11 33.88 -34.91 43.25
N SER A 12 33.31 -34.96 44.45
CA SER A 12 31.99 -35.56 44.67
C SER A 12 30.82 -34.61 44.49
N MET A 13 31.05 -33.30 44.37
CA MET A 13 30.02 -32.29 44.23
C MET A 13 30.08 -31.69 42.82
N TYR A 14 28.90 -31.39 42.27
CA TYR A 14 28.76 -30.64 41.04
C TYR A 14 27.51 -29.76 41.10
N THR A 15 27.51 -28.67 40.37
CA THR A 15 26.40 -27.75 40.23
C THR A 15 25.84 -27.82 38.82
N VAL A 16 24.52 -27.75 38.71
CA VAL A 16 23.79 -27.59 37.46
C VAL A 16 23.15 -26.19 37.49
N ASP A 17 23.42 -25.40 36.48
CA ASP A 17 22.94 -24.05 36.40
C ASP A 17 21.44 -24.00 35.97
N GLN A 18 20.76 -22.89 36.28
CA GLN A 18 19.37 -22.68 35.88
C GLN A 18 19.28 -22.63 34.36
N GLY A 19 18.39 -23.44 33.77
CA GLY A 19 18.22 -23.59 32.31
C GLY A 19 19.19 -24.60 31.69
N GLU A 20 19.78 -25.45 32.51
CA GLU A 20 20.54 -26.68 32.11
C GLU A 20 19.99 -27.87 32.90
N ARG A 21 20.23 -29.04 32.37
CA ARG A 21 20.03 -30.32 33.03
C ARG A 21 21.32 -31.12 33.05
N GLY A 22 21.60 -31.78 34.15
CA GLY A 22 22.81 -32.57 34.31
C GLY A 22 22.53 -34.04 34.03
N VAL A 23 22.98 -34.59 32.89
CA VAL A 23 22.93 -36.04 32.62
C VAL A 23 24.08 -36.71 33.34
N VAL A 24 23.76 -37.53 34.33
CA VAL A 24 24.73 -38.28 35.10
C VAL A 24 24.91 -39.65 34.48
N LEU A 25 26.13 -39.92 34.07
CA LEU A 25 26.53 -41.18 33.47
C LEU A 25 27.29 -42.04 34.51
N HIS A 26 26.81 -43.23 34.77
CA HIS A 26 27.46 -44.20 35.64
C HIS A 26 28.13 -45.24 34.75
N TYR A 27 29.43 -45.29 34.74
CA TYR A 27 30.24 -46.16 33.80
C TYR A 27 29.84 -45.99 32.33
N GLY A 28 29.29 -44.82 31.95
CA GLY A 28 28.89 -44.54 30.59
C GLY A 28 27.39 -44.74 30.28
N GLU A 29 26.64 -45.36 31.19
CA GLU A 29 25.19 -45.51 31.09
C GLU A 29 24.49 -44.32 31.75
N VAL A 30 23.38 -43.83 31.15
CA VAL A 30 22.57 -42.78 31.75
C VAL A 30 21.90 -43.31 33.01
N SER A 31 22.27 -42.74 34.16
CA SER A 31 21.74 -43.15 35.47
C SER A 31 20.59 -42.25 35.93
N LYS A 32 20.72 -40.97 35.74
CA LYS A 32 19.68 -39.96 36.09
C LYS A 32 19.90 -38.63 35.40
N VAL A 33 18.85 -37.85 35.29
CA VAL A 33 18.91 -36.45 34.92
C VAL A 33 18.77 -35.64 36.20
N ALA A 34 19.69 -34.72 36.45
CA ALA A 34 19.72 -33.85 37.64
C ALA A 34 19.13 -32.51 37.30
N ASP A 35 18.25 -31.99 38.19
CA ASP A 35 17.70 -30.65 38.13
C ASP A 35 18.75 -29.57 38.47
N PRO A 36 18.46 -28.27 38.19
CA PRO A 36 19.32 -27.19 38.63
C PRO A 36 19.59 -27.22 40.13
N GLY A 37 20.83 -26.98 40.54
CA GLY A 37 21.23 -27.01 41.95
C GLY A 37 22.53 -27.73 42.22
N LEU A 38 22.77 -28.00 43.49
CA LEU A 38 23.94 -28.72 43.98
C LEU A 38 23.61 -30.19 44.10
N HIS A 39 24.43 -31.02 43.50
CA HIS A 39 24.31 -32.49 43.47
C HIS A 39 25.59 -33.19 43.83
N PHE A 40 25.44 -34.46 44.23
CA PHE A 40 26.57 -35.36 44.53
C PHE A 40 26.71 -36.38 43.43
N LYS A 41 27.95 -36.72 43.11
CA LYS A 41 28.33 -37.80 42.20
C LYS A 41 29.44 -38.66 42.80
N TRP A 42 29.56 -39.89 42.36
CA TRP A 42 30.68 -40.72 42.73
C TRP A 42 31.93 -40.31 41.94
N PRO A 43 33.01 -39.86 42.59
CA PRO A 43 34.21 -39.47 41.92
C PRO A 43 34.79 -40.71 41.17
N TYR A 44 35.33 -40.43 39.96
CA TYR A 44 35.93 -41.43 39.03
C TYR A 44 34.96 -42.39 38.34
N VAL A 45 33.76 -42.58 38.84
CA VAL A 45 32.72 -43.47 38.31
C VAL A 45 31.68 -42.70 37.51
N ASP A 46 31.24 -41.57 38.08
CA ASP A 46 30.22 -40.76 37.48
C ASP A 46 30.79 -39.63 36.66
N ARG A 47 30.28 -39.47 35.45
CA ARG A 47 30.52 -38.34 34.57
C ARG A 47 29.24 -37.55 34.42
N VAL A 48 29.30 -36.22 34.53
CA VAL A 48 28.14 -35.33 34.32
C VAL A 48 28.31 -34.55 33.05
N VAL A 49 27.29 -34.61 32.18
CA VAL A 49 27.21 -33.83 30.97
C VAL A 49 26.06 -32.83 31.14
N ARG A 50 26.33 -31.54 30.96
CA ARG A 50 25.33 -30.50 31.04
C ARG A 50 24.69 -30.33 29.67
N VAL A 51 23.36 -30.33 29.64
CA VAL A 51 22.56 -30.15 28.44
C VAL A 51 21.72 -28.88 28.65
N PRO A 52 21.89 -27.84 27.82
CA PRO A 52 21.06 -26.66 27.91
C PRO A 52 19.63 -26.98 27.48
N THR A 53 18.66 -26.52 28.29
CA THR A 53 17.20 -26.58 28.00
C THR A 53 16.63 -25.22 27.62
N ARG A 54 17.47 -24.18 27.58
CA ARG A 54 17.07 -22.83 27.16
C ARG A 54 16.79 -22.82 25.66
N THR A 55 15.94 -21.89 25.27
CA THR A 55 15.69 -21.60 23.88
C THR A 55 16.97 -21.23 23.15
N THR A 56 17.21 -21.92 22.05
CA THR A 56 18.38 -21.72 21.17
C THR A 56 17.89 -21.44 19.76
N THR A 57 18.55 -20.50 19.07
CA THR A 57 18.27 -20.21 17.68
C THR A 57 19.42 -20.71 16.81
N GLY A 58 19.09 -21.55 15.86
CA GLY A 58 20.00 -21.98 14.81
C GLY A 58 19.67 -21.29 13.49
N THR A 59 20.66 -20.64 12.88
CA THR A 59 20.52 -20.01 11.57
C THR A 59 21.18 -20.86 10.50
N MET A 60 20.46 -21.14 9.44
CA MET A 60 20.93 -21.85 8.25
C MET A 60 20.95 -20.86 7.09
N LYS A 61 22.12 -20.70 6.50
CA LYS A 61 22.33 -19.86 5.32
C LYS A 61 22.57 -20.76 4.10
N ASP A 62 22.43 -20.18 2.93
CA ASP A 62 22.80 -20.80 1.65
C ASP A 62 22.04 -22.12 1.37
N ILE A 63 20.74 -22.15 1.70
CA ILE A 63 19.90 -23.28 1.33
C ILE A 63 19.46 -23.09 -0.13
N PHE A 64 20.05 -23.84 -1.04
CA PHE A 64 19.66 -23.84 -2.46
C PHE A 64 18.33 -24.56 -2.65
N ALA A 65 17.36 -23.86 -3.25
CA ALA A 65 16.07 -24.41 -3.61
C ALA A 65 15.63 -23.86 -4.99
N TYR A 66 14.70 -24.58 -5.61
CA TYR A 66 14.06 -24.15 -6.86
C TYR A 66 12.60 -23.85 -6.61
N SER A 67 12.12 -22.75 -7.14
CA SER A 67 10.70 -22.42 -7.17
C SER A 67 9.94 -23.30 -8.16
N SER A 68 8.61 -23.26 -8.14
CA SER A 68 7.75 -24.03 -9.07
C SER A 68 7.96 -23.65 -10.53
N ASP A 69 8.38 -22.42 -10.81
CA ASP A 69 8.77 -21.90 -12.12
C ASP A 69 10.28 -22.06 -12.43
N GLN A 70 10.93 -22.99 -11.70
CA GLN A 70 12.33 -23.42 -11.89
C GLN A 70 13.38 -22.31 -11.69
N GLN A 71 13.05 -21.26 -10.95
CA GLN A 71 14.03 -20.24 -10.61
C GLN A 71 14.86 -20.67 -9.41
N PRO A 72 16.20 -20.66 -9.51
CA PRO A 72 17.07 -20.96 -8.38
C PRO A 72 17.04 -19.82 -7.38
N ALA A 73 16.99 -20.18 -6.10
CA ALA A 73 17.07 -19.24 -4.99
C ALA A 73 17.98 -19.75 -3.88
N GLN A 74 18.64 -18.83 -3.19
CA GLN A 74 19.34 -19.07 -1.94
C GLN A 74 18.46 -18.58 -0.80
N ILE A 75 18.14 -19.48 0.13
CA ILE A 75 17.23 -19.18 1.24
C ILE A 75 18.04 -19.20 2.54
N ALA A 76 17.89 -18.13 3.33
CA ALA A 76 18.35 -18.08 4.71
C ALA A 76 17.15 -18.26 5.64
N LEU A 77 17.28 -19.14 6.63
CA LEU A 77 16.22 -19.49 7.55
C LEU A 77 16.77 -19.65 8.96
N SER A 78 16.04 -19.20 9.96
CA SER A 78 16.32 -19.44 11.38
C SER A 78 15.22 -20.27 12.02
N VAL A 79 15.66 -21.20 12.88
CA VAL A 79 14.79 -22.04 13.70
C VAL A 79 15.12 -21.80 15.16
N THR A 80 14.12 -21.42 15.93
CA THR A 80 14.22 -21.25 17.37
C THR A 80 13.56 -22.45 18.03
N PHE A 81 14.31 -23.15 18.84
CA PHE A 81 13.86 -24.38 19.49
C PHE A 81 14.38 -24.50 20.92
N ALA A 82 13.71 -25.29 21.72
CA ALA A 82 14.12 -25.68 23.06
C ALA A 82 13.93 -27.16 23.25
N VAL A 83 14.71 -27.73 24.15
CA VAL A 83 14.54 -29.12 24.59
C VAL A 83 13.71 -29.13 25.86
N THR A 84 12.72 -30.02 25.93
CA THR A 84 11.90 -30.17 27.13
C THR A 84 12.73 -30.80 28.25
N ASP A 85 12.48 -30.39 29.48
CA ASP A 85 13.23 -30.87 30.64
C ASP A 85 13.17 -32.41 30.79
N ASP A 86 12.00 -32.99 30.50
CA ASP A 86 11.75 -34.42 30.57
C ASP A 86 12.41 -35.20 29.41
N GLY A 87 12.75 -34.52 28.32
CA GLY A 87 13.31 -35.15 27.11
C GLY A 87 14.83 -35.14 27.03
N VAL A 88 15.52 -34.65 28.04
CA VAL A 88 16.98 -34.53 28.05
C VAL A 88 17.66 -35.91 28.02
N GLU A 89 17.07 -36.92 28.65
CA GLU A 89 17.59 -38.30 28.65
C GLU A 89 17.54 -38.91 27.25
N ASP A 90 16.39 -38.78 26.57
CA ASP A 90 16.21 -39.28 25.20
C ASP A 90 17.13 -38.57 24.21
N LEU A 91 17.25 -37.24 24.35
CA LEU A 91 18.18 -36.44 23.53
C LEU A 91 19.61 -36.95 23.71
N TYR A 92 20.04 -37.14 24.98
CA TYR A 92 21.39 -37.55 25.24
C TYR A 92 21.66 -38.96 24.71
N THR A 93 20.73 -39.88 24.88
CA THR A 93 20.83 -41.25 24.41
C THR A 93 20.93 -41.34 22.89
N GLN A 94 20.19 -40.49 22.16
CA GLN A 94 20.15 -40.51 20.69
C GLN A 94 21.27 -39.68 20.06
N PHE A 95 21.60 -38.52 20.59
CA PHE A 95 22.50 -37.55 19.97
C PHE A 95 23.71 -37.15 20.82
N GLY A 96 23.67 -37.40 22.11
CA GLY A 96 24.76 -37.09 23.04
C GLY A 96 24.83 -35.61 23.43
N LYS A 97 24.63 -34.67 22.49
CA LYS A 97 24.67 -33.23 22.70
C LYS A 97 23.62 -32.50 21.83
N ILE A 98 23.25 -31.31 22.25
CA ILE A 98 22.30 -30.48 21.51
C ILE A 98 22.83 -30.07 20.12
N ASP A 99 24.15 -29.86 20.00
CA ASP A 99 24.77 -29.50 18.72
C ASP A 99 24.62 -30.65 17.70
N ASN A 100 24.76 -31.90 18.15
CA ASN A 100 24.55 -33.08 17.29
C ASN A 100 23.07 -33.20 16.88
N LEU A 101 22.12 -32.95 17.78
CA LEU A 101 20.72 -32.92 17.45
C LEU A 101 20.45 -31.87 16.36
N TYR A 102 21.03 -30.66 16.50
CA TYR A 102 20.92 -29.63 15.52
C TYR A 102 21.46 -30.06 14.14
N GLU A 103 22.70 -30.52 14.09
CA GLU A 103 23.38 -30.85 12.83
C GLU A 103 22.84 -32.15 12.17
N LEU A 104 22.51 -33.17 12.96
CA LEU A 104 22.12 -34.48 12.41
C LEU A 104 20.62 -34.67 12.21
N ALA A 105 19.78 -33.92 12.93
CA ALA A 105 18.35 -34.07 12.86
C ALA A 105 17.66 -32.77 12.34
N ILE A 106 17.89 -31.63 12.97
CA ILE A 106 17.14 -30.38 12.64
C ILE A 106 17.57 -29.89 11.25
N VAL A 107 18.84 -29.68 10.99
CA VAL A 107 19.37 -29.13 9.74
C VAL A 107 18.91 -29.89 8.50
N PRO A 108 19.04 -31.25 8.43
CA PRO A 108 18.62 -32.01 7.25
C PRO A 108 17.11 -31.91 7.00
N ILE A 109 16.30 -32.00 8.08
CA ILE A 109 14.85 -31.94 7.97
C ILE A 109 14.40 -30.56 7.51
N VAL A 110 14.92 -29.51 8.12
CA VAL A 110 14.61 -28.14 7.75
C VAL A 110 14.98 -27.85 6.30
N LYS A 111 16.18 -28.28 5.86
CA LYS A 111 16.62 -28.14 4.46
C LYS A 111 15.72 -28.87 3.48
N GLN A 112 15.20 -30.01 3.86
CA GLN A 112 14.29 -30.81 3.03
C GLN A 112 12.91 -30.11 2.95
N GLU A 113 12.33 -29.76 4.10
CA GLU A 113 10.98 -29.18 4.15
C GLU A 113 10.90 -27.81 3.47
N ILE A 114 11.91 -26.95 3.66
CA ILE A 114 11.91 -25.66 2.96
C ILE A 114 11.98 -25.83 1.44
N LYS A 115 12.78 -26.80 0.93
CA LYS A 115 12.83 -27.09 -0.51
C LYS A 115 11.50 -27.60 -1.05
N THR A 116 10.83 -28.47 -0.29
CA THR A 116 9.52 -29.02 -0.65
C THR A 116 8.44 -27.94 -0.69
N VAL A 117 8.39 -27.07 0.32
CA VAL A 117 7.42 -25.98 0.41
C VAL A 117 7.73 -24.92 -0.64
N PHE A 118 8.99 -24.51 -0.77
CA PHE A 118 9.39 -23.47 -1.74
C PHE A 118 9.12 -23.89 -3.18
N GLY A 119 9.28 -25.17 -3.51
CA GLY A 119 8.93 -25.74 -4.81
C GLY A 119 7.43 -25.65 -5.18
N GLN A 120 6.55 -25.32 -4.25
CA GLN A 120 5.13 -25.09 -4.50
C GLN A 120 4.80 -23.62 -4.83
N PHE A 121 5.75 -22.71 -4.62
CA PHE A 121 5.60 -21.28 -4.88
C PHE A 121 6.35 -20.88 -6.14
N THR A 122 5.77 -19.99 -6.94
CA THR A 122 6.53 -19.28 -7.97
C THR A 122 7.45 -18.25 -7.31
N ALA A 123 8.54 -17.88 -7.98
CA ALA A 123 9.46 -16.89 -7.46
C ALA A 123 8.76 -15.56 -7.07
N ILE A 124 7.88 -15.06 -7.91
CA ILE A 124 7.09 -13.84 -7.63
C ILE A 124 6.19 -14.04 -6.41
N ARG A 125 5.47 -15.16 -6.34
CA ARG A 125 4.55 -15.43 -5.24
C ARG A 125 5.26 -15.59 -3.91
N SER A 126 6.46 -16.15 -3.90
CA SER A 126 7.26 -16.31 -2.67
C SER A 126 7.62 -14.95 -2.03
N VAL A 127 7.79 -13.90 -2.84
CA VAL A 127 8.05 -12.53 -2.38
C VAL A 127 6.76 -11.82 -1.99
N GLN A 128 5.73 -11.90 -2.83
CA GLN A 128 4.45 -11.19 -2.60
C GLN A 128 3.64 -11.77 -1.44
N HIS A 129 3.68 -13.10 -1.25
CA HIS A 129 2.95 -13.81 -0.20
C HIS A 129 3.90 -14.46 0.82
N ARG A 130 4.86 -13.68 1.28
CA ARG A 130 5.91 -14.12 2.21
C ARG A 130 5.34 -14.72 3.50
N GLU A 131 4.25 -14.20 3.99
CA GLU A 131 3.58 -14.71 5.19
C GLU A 131 3.03 -16.14 4.97
N GLU A 132 2.40 -16.39 3.82
CA GLU A 132 1.89 -17.71 3.47
C GLU A 132 3.04 -18.75 3.37
N LEU A 133 4.14 -18.36 2.70
CA LEU A 133 5.34 -19.17 2.59
C LEU A 133 5.91 -19.49 3.97
N ASN A 134 6.03 -18.49 4.84
CA ASN A 134 6.57 -18.64 6.19
C ASN A 134 5.70 -19.57 7.06
N ASN A 135 4.39 -19.42 7.01
CA ASN A 135 3.45 -20.24 7.76
C ASN A 135 3.47 -21.69 7.28
N LYS A 136 3.44 -21.94 5.97
CA LYS A 136 3.53 -23.30 5.41
C LYS A 136 4.86 -23.97 5.73
N THR A 137 5.96 -23.21 5.66
CA THR A 137 7.29 -23.72 6.01
C THR A 137 7.37 -24.09 7.49
N ARG A 138 6.85 -23.23 8.37
CA ARG A 138 6.77 -23.51 9.80
C ARG A 138 5.96 -24.80 10.07
N ASP A 139 4.76 -24.89 9.48
CA ASP A 139 3.87 -26.03 9.72
C ASP A 139 4.48 -27.34 9.20
N ALA A 140 5.15 -27.31 8.03
CA ALA A 140 5.87 -28.45 7.50
C ALA A 140 7.04 -28.89 8.40
N ILE A 141 7.85 -27.93 8.87
CA ILE A 141 9.00 -28.21 9.75
C ILE A 141 8.53 -28.74 11.10
N VAL A 142 7.52 -28.13 11.71
CA VAL A 142 6.94 -28.59 12.98
C VAL A 142 6.38 -30.01 12.82
N GLY A 143 5.66 -30.27 11.73
CA GLY A 143 5.13 -31.60 11.42
C GLY A 143 6.23 -32.66 11.24
N ALA A 144 7.29 -32.31 10.50
CA ALA A 144 8.41 -33.24 10.27
C ALA A 144 9.25 -33.52 11.52
N LEU A 145 9.38 -32.54 12.42
CA LEU A 145 10.10 -32.63 13.69
C LEU A 145 9.24 -33.21 14.82
N ALA A 146 7.94 -33.43 14.65
CA ALA A 146 7.06 -34.05 15.64
C ALA A 146 7.48 -35.48 16.07
N LYS A 147 8.32 -36.16 15.29
CA LYS A 147 8.93 -37.45 15.65
C LYS A 147 9.90 -37.36 16.84
N TYR A 148 10.30 -36.14 17.21
CA TYR A 148 11.15 -35.89 18.38
C TYR A 148 10.31 -35.16 19.45
N PRO A 149 9.57 -35.87 20.32
CA PRO A 149 8.61 -35.26 21.23
C PRO A 149 9.27 -34.38 22.31
N TYR A 150 10.56 -34.56 22.53
CA TYR A 150 11.34 -33.72 23.45
C TYR A 150 11.82 -32.42 22.83
N LEU A 151 11.59 -32.21 21.51
CA LEU A 151 11.95 -30.98 20.81
C LEU A 151 10.73 -30.08 20.66
N ARG A 152 10.80 -28.88 21.24
CA ARG A 152 9.77 -27.84 21.09
C ARG A 152 10.27 -26.77 20.13
N ILE A 153 9.62 -26.67 18.96
CA ILE A 153 9.89 -25.60 18.01
C ILE A 153 9.06 -24.36 18.42
N GLU A 154 9.73 -23.26 18.71
CA GLU A 154 9.09 -22.01 19.11
C GLU A 154 8.81 -21.11 17.91
N SER A 155 9.77 -20.98 17.02
CA SER A 155 9.57 -20.19 15.79
C SER A 155 10.43 -20.75 14.64
N VAL A 156 9.92 -20.52 13.43
CA VAL A 156 10.63 -20.74 12.17
C VAL A 156 10.44 -19.47 11.35
N GLN A 157 11.53 -18.88 10.88
CA GLN A 157 11.50 -17.63 10.14
C GLN A 157 12.41 -17.72 8.91
N ILE A 158 11.86 -17.38 7.76
CA ILE A 158 12.64 -17.17 6.54
C ILE A 158 13.21 -15.76 6.62
N GLU A 159 14.53 -15.64 6.73
CA GLU A 159 15.24 -14.38 6.84
C GLU A 159 15.36 -13.68 5.48
N ASN A 160 15.85 -14.44 4.50
CA ASN A 160 16.05 -13.95 3.15
C ASN A 160 15.77 -15.02 2.10
N VAL A 161 15.38 -14.56 0.91
CA VAL A 161 15.26 -15.37 -0.31
C VAL A 161 15.92 -14.56 -1.42
N ASP A 162 17.11 -14.98 -1.82
CA ASP A 162 17.90 -14.36 -2.88
C ASP A 162 17.74 -15.15 -4.17
N PHE A 163 17.35 -14.48 -5.23
CA PHE A 163 17.30 -15.04 -6.56
C PHE A 163 18.59 -14.73 -7.34
N SER A 164 18.75 -15.33 -8.51
CA SER A 164 19.88 -15.00 -9.38
C SER A 164 19.78 -13.57 -9.91
N ASP A 165 20.90 -12.88 -10.04
CA ASP A 165 21.00 -11.51 -10.59
C ASP A 165 20.28 -11.36 -11.94
N ALA A 166 20.37 -12.38 -12.79
CA ALA A 166 19.71 -12.40 -14.11
C ALA A 166 18.18 -12.43 -13.97
N TYR A 167 17.65 -13.12 -12.97
CA TYR A 167 16.22 -13.17 -12.69
C TYR A 167 15.74 -11.83 -12.09
N GLU A 168 16.49 -11.30 -11.14
CA GLU A 168 16.16 -9.99 -10.52
C GLU A 168 16.13 -8.88 -11.58
N GLN A 169 17.09 -8.85 -12.48
CA GLN A 169 17.10 -7.92 -13.61
C GLN A 169 15.85 -8.06 -14.49
N THR A 170 15.49 -9.31 -14.82
CA THR A 170 14.29 -9.58 -15.63
C THR A 170 13.01 -9.12 -14.94
N ILE A 171 12.89 -9.32 -13.64
CA ILE A 171 11.75 -8.85 -12.85
C ILE A 171 11.73 -7.32 -12.78
N GLU A 172 12.88 -6.70 -12.56
CA GLU A 172 13.00 -5.24 -12.53
C GLU A 172 12.57 -4.61 -13.87
N ASP A 173 13.04 -5.17 -14.99
CA ASP A 173 12.68 -4.70 -16.33
C ASP A 173 11.19 -4.91 -16.62
N ARG A 174 10.63 -6.03 -16.21
CA ARG A 174 9.19 -6.28 -16.28
C ARG A 174 8.38 -5.28 -15.44
N MET A 175 8.81 -5.02 -14.21
CA MET A 175 8.14 -4.04 -13.36
C MET A 175 8.22 -2.63 -13.96
N LYS A 176 9.36 -2.23 -14.55
CA LYS A 176 9.49 -0.95 -15.27
C LYS A 176 8.49 -0.87 -16.43
N ALA A 177 8.38 -1.94 -17.22
CA ALA A 177 7.44 -2.00 -18.34
C ALA A 177 5.97 -1.94 -17.87
N GLU A 178 5.61 -2.63 -16.79
CA GLU A 178 4.26 -2.59 -16.21
C GLU A 178 3.91 -1.19 -15.68
N VAL A 179 4.84 -0.53 -15.00
CA VAL A 179 4.68 0.86 -14.54
C VAL A 179 4.52 1.83 -15.73
N GLU A 180 5.26 1.63 -16.80
CA GLU A 180 5.15 2.45 -18.01
C GLU A 180 3.78 2.27 -18.68
N VAL A 181 3.31 1.05 -18.83
CA VAL A 181 1.95 0.76 -19.34
C VAL A 181 0.87 1.41 -18.48
N GLU A 182 1.00 1.32 -17.17
CA GLU A 182 0.03 1.96 -16.26
C GLU A 182 0.07 3.49 -16.37
N ARG A 183 1.27 4.07 -16.50
CA ARG A 183 1.44 5.51 -16.76
C ARG A 183 0.78 5.95 -18.08
N TYR A 184 0.93 5.15 -19.15
CA TYR A 184 0.27 5.43 -20.43
C TYR A 184 -1.25 5.38 -20.29
N LYS A 185 -1.80 4.40 -19.58
CA LYS A 185 -3.25 4.32 -19.31
C LYS A 185 -3.77 5.53 -18.55
N GLN A 186 -3.06 5.96 -17.51
CA GLN A 186 -3.42 7.14 -16.73
C GLN A 186 -3.34 8.43 -17.55
N ASN A 187 -2.34 8.57 -18.42
CA ASN A 187 -2.23 9.71 -19.33
C ASN A 187 -3.39 9.73 -20.34
N LEU A 188 -3.70 8.58 -20.94
CA LEU A 188 -4.84 8.46 -21.87
C LEU A 188 -6.17 8.84 -21.19
N GLU A 189 -6.39 8.37 -19.96
CA GLU A 189 -7.59 8.71 -19.21
C GLU A 189 -7.64 10.20 -18.85
N ARG A 190 -6.51 10.80 -18.52
CA ARG A 190 -6.40 12.24 -18.28
C ARG A 190 -6.74 13.04 -19.54
N GLU A 191 -6.18 12.66 -20.69
CA GLU A 191 -6.48 13.33 -21.98
C GLU A 191 -7.97 13.21 -22.34
N ARG A 192 -8.59 12.04 -22.09
CA ARG A 192 -10.04 11.86 -22.28
C ARG A 192 -10.86 12.80 -21.38
N ILE A 193 -10.52 12.87 -20.11
CA ILE A 193 -11.20 13.75 -19.17
C ILE A 193 -11.02 15.21 -19.57
N GLU A 194 -9.80 15.63 -19.96
CA GLU A 194 -9.53 17.00 -20.42
C GLU A 194 -10.32 17.34 -21.69
N ALA A 195 -10.38 16.42 -22.66
CA ALA A 195 -11.20 16.61 -23.87
C ALA A 195 -12.68 16.71 -23.53
N GLN A 196 -13.18 15.91 -22.60
CA GLN A 196 -14.57 15.96 -22.17
C GLN A 196 -14.89 17.27 -21.42
N ILE A 197 -13.98 17.73 -20.58
CA ILE A 197 -14.11 19.03 -19.89
C ILE A 197 -14.13 20.16 -20.92
N ALA A 198 -13.25 20.14 -21.93
CA ALA A 198 -13.21 21.15 -22.98
C ALA A 198 -14.51 21.17 -23.80
N ALA A 199 -15.00 20.00 -24.20
CA ALA A 199 -16.29 19.88 -24.89
C ALA A 199 -17.46 20.40 -24.05
N THR A 200 -17.53 20.03 -22.76
CA THR A 200 -18.57 20.48 -21.85
C THR A 200 -18.51 22.00 -21.62
N ARG A 201 -17.31 22.57 -21.51
CA ARG A 201 -17.14 24.03 -21.39
C ARG A 201 -17.57 24.76 -22.65
N ALA A 202 -17.20 24.24 -23.84
CA ALA A 202 -17.64 24.84 -25.10
C ALA A 202 -19.17 24.81 -25.26
N GLN A 203 -19.79 23.68 -24.92
CA GLN A 203 -21.24 23.57 -24.93
C GLN A 203 -21.89 24.52 -23.94
N GLY A 204 -21.38 24.60 -22.71
CA GLY A 204 -21.89 25.53 -21.70
C GLY A 204 -21.74 26.99 -22.10
N GLN A 205 -20.67 27.37 -22.80
CA GLN A 205 -20.49 28.73 -23.35
C GLN A 205 -21.48 29.03 -24.48
N ALA A 206 -21.69 28.06 -25.40
CA ALA A 206 -22.68 28.23 -26.46
C ALA A 206 -24.09 28.36 -25.88
N ASP A 207 -24.48 27.53 -24.92
CA ASP A 207 -25.81 27.61 -24.26
C ASP A 207 -25.98 28.92 -23.49
N ALA A 208 -24.92 29.43 -22.86
CA ALA A 208 -24.95 30.71 -22.17
C ALA A 208 -25.14 31.89 -23.15
N GLN A 209 -24.47 31.84 -24.32
CA GLN A 209 -24.65 32.87 -25.36
C GLN A 209 -26.08 32.87 -25.95
N ILE A 210 -26.62 31.67 -26.22
CA ILE A 210 -27.99 31.53 -26.71
C ILE A 210 -28.98 32.10 -25.67
N LYS A 211 -28.86 31.72 -24.41
CA LYS A 211 -29.71 32.22 -23.34
C LYS A 211 -29.59 33.75 -23.13
N ALA A 212 -28.39 34.29 -23.27
CA ALA A 212 -28.16 35.72 -23.19
C ALA A 212 -28.85 36.46 -24.35
N ALA A 213 -28.73 35.97 -25.60
CA ALA A 213 -29.41 36.53 -26.76
C ALA A 213 -30.93 36.41 -26.65
N GLU A 214 -31.48 35.30 -26.18
CA GLU A 214 -32.91 35.15 -25.93
C GLU A 214 -33.42 36.09 -24.86
N ALA A 215 -32.68 36.30 -23.76
CA ALA A 215 -33.02 37.23 -22.71
C ALA A 215 -32.99 38.67 -23.20
N GLU A 216 -32.02 39.03 -24.05
CA GLU A 216 -31.93 40.35 -24.66
C GLU A 216 -33.09 40.64 -25.63
N ALA A 217 -33.39 39.65 -26.50
CA ALA A 217 -34.54 39.73 -27.41
C ALA A 217 -35.85 39.94 -26.65
N LYS A 218 -36.05 39.17 -25.58
CA LYS A 218 -37.22 39.28 -24.71
C LYS A 218 -37.30 40.61 -23.97
N ALA A 219 -36.17 41.14 -23.53
CA ALA A 219 -36.09 42.45 -22.90
C ALA A 219 -36.42 43.57 -23.88
N ILE A 220 -35.97 43.50 -25.14
CA ILE A 220 -36.32 44.42 -26.21
C ILE A 220 -37.82 44.36 -26.52
N GLU A 221 -38.40 43.16 -26.66
CA GLU A 221 -39.81 42.94 -26.90
C GLU A 221 -40.67 43.55 -25.78
N LEU A 222 -40.35 43.30 -24.52
CA LEU A 222 -41.06 43.87 -23.37
C LEU A 222 -40.95 45.37 -23.31
N ARG A 223 -39.76 45.92 -23.64
CA ARG A 223 -39.54 47.38 -23.66
C ARG A 223 -40.34 48.02 -24.76
N SER A 224 -40.32 47.46 -25.99
CA SER A 224 -41.09 48.01 -27.12
C SER A 224 -42.59 47.91 -26.89
N LYS A 225 -43.05 46.81 -26.24
CA LYS A 225 -44.47 46.70 -25.84
C LYS A 225 -44.88 47.77 -24.80
N ALA A 226 -44.01 47.94 -23.76
CA ALA A 226 -44.24 48.96 -22.76
C ALA A 226 -44.23 50.41 -23.35
N GLU A 227 -43.33 50.66 -24.32
CA GLU A 227 -43.30 51.94 -25.05
C GLU A 227 -44.58 52.20 -25.91
N ALA A 228 -44.97 51.10 -26.64
CA ALA A 228 -46.26 51.22 -27.43
C ALA A 228 -47.48 51.49 -26.53
N ASP A 229 -47.56 50.71 -25.39
CA ASP A 229 -48.64 50.93 -24.43
C ASP A 229 -48.56 52.34 -23.82
N SER A 230 -47.37 52.86 -23.53
CA SER A 230 -47.20 54.26 -23.07
C SER A 230 -47.64 55.32 -24.10
N ILE A 231 -47.25 55.08 -25.38
CA ILE A 231 -47.64 55.94 -26.49
C ILE A 231 -49.19 55.94 -26.68
N ASN A 232 -49.79 54.76 -26.66
CA ASN A 232 -51.24 54.60 -26.75
C ASN A 232 -51.97 55.34 -25.60
N THR A 233 -51.50 55.13 -24.35
CA THR A 233 -52.05 55.76 -23.17
C THR A 233 -51.93 57.30 -23.23
N LYS A 234 -50.74 57.77 -23.68
CA LYS A 234 -50.52 59.21 -23.91
C LYS A 234 -51.44 59.75 -25.03
N GLY A 235 -51.58 59.00 -26.13
CA GLY A 235 -52.49 59.38 -27.24
C GLY A 235 -53.92 59.42 -26.80
N GLU A 236 -54.41 58.52 -25.99
CA GLU A 236 -55.76 58.55 -25.41
C GLU A 236 -55.95 59.75 -24.45
N ALA A 237 -54.93 59.98 -23.59
CA ALA A 237 -54.99 61.19 -22.69
C ALA A 237 -55.02 62.51 -23.45
N LEU A 238 -54.28 62.66 -24.54
CA LEU A 238 -54.23 63.80 -25.41
C LEU A 238 -55.54 63.98 -26.18
N ARG A 239 -56.20 62.89 -26.58
CA ARG A 239 -57.56 62.96 -27.21
C ARG A 239 -58.61 63.42 -26.23
N LYS A 240 -58.54 63.04 -24.97
CA LYS A 240 -59.50 63.42 -23.92
C LYS A 240 -59.32 64.87 -23.47
N ASN A 241 -58.13 65.45 -23.56
CA ASN A 241 -57.79 66.80 -23.12
C ASN A 241 -56.82 67.46 -24.12
N PRO A 242 -57.32 68.11 -25.18
CA PRO A 242 -56.52 68.80 -26.19
C PRO A 242 -55.66 69.96 -25.65
N GLU A 243 -56.05 70.54 -24.53
CA GLU A 243 -55.30 71.63 -23.85
C GLU A 243 -53.93 71.18 -23.33
N ILE A 244 -53.73 69.87 -23.07
CA ILE A 244 -52.43 69.29 -22.64
C ILE A 244 -51.40 69.48 -23.76
N ILE A 245 -51.76 69.45 -25.02
CA ILE A 245 -50.86 69.70 -26.14
C ILE A 245 -50.21 71.06 -26.04
N ARG A 246 -50.99 72.07 -25.70
CA ARG A 246 -50.53 73.47 -25.51
C ARG A 246 -49.56 73.57 -24.31
N LEU A 247 -49.88 72.87 -23.22
CA LEU A 247 -49.00 72.83 -22.05
C LEU A 247 -47.65 72.15 -22.37
N MET A 248 -47.65 71.01 -23.05
CA MET A 248 -46.42 70.27 -23.46
C MET A 248 -45.63 71.11 -24.50
N GLN A 249 -46.26 71.83 -25.37
CA GLN A 249 -45.59 72.76 -26.27
C GLN A 249 -44.92 73.89 -25.52
N ALA A 250 -45.58 74.44 -24.49
CA ALA A 250 -45.00 75.44 -23.63
C ALA A 250 -43.84 74.96 -22.75
N GLU A 251 -43.90 73.72 -22.23
CA GLU A 251 -42.82 73.12 -21.43
C GLU A 251 -41.59 72.79 -22.28
N LYS A 252 -41.77 72.36 -23.51
CA LYS A 252 -40.66 72.02 -24.41
C LYS A 252 -40.10 73.19 -25.19
N TRP A 253 -40.71 74.36 -25.08
CA TRP A 253 -40.25 75.56 -25.76
C TRP A 253 -39.03 76.13 -25.02
N ASN A 254 -37.90 76.11 -25.66
CA ASN A 254 -36.66 76.69 -25.15
C ASN A 254 -36.53 78.23 -25.26
N GLY A 255 -37.61 78.94 -25.60
CA GLY A 255 -37.63 80.38 -25.69
C GLY A 255 -36.99 80.98 -26.94
N THR A 256 -36.51 80.17 -27.88
CA THR A 256 -35.94 80.66 -29.14
C THR A 256 -36.90 80.49 -30.30
N LEU A 257 -37.14 81.54 -31.05
CA LEU A 257 -37.93 81.48 -32.28
C LEU A 257 -37.14 80.79 -33.38
N PRO A 258 -37.78 79.90 -34.15
CA PRO A 258 -37.10 79.27 -35.28
C PRO A 258 -36.75 80.37 -36.31
N GLN A 259 -35.46 80.40 -36.71
CA GLN A 259 -34.98 81.50 -37.62
C GLN A 259 -35.41 81.34 -39.09
N THR A 260 -36.13 80.29 -39.42
CA THR A 260 -36.71 80.14 -40.77
C THR A 260 -38.12 79.57 -40.65
N MET A 261 -39.10 80.36 -40.87
CA MET A 261 -40.47 79.94 -41.19
C MET A 261 -40.59 79.90 -42.72
N LEU A 262 -40.70 78.77 -43.30
CA LEU A 262 -41.15 78.60 -44.66
C LEU A 262 -42.68 78.64 -44.69
N PRO A 263 -43.30 79.51 -45.51
CA PRO A 263 -44.74 79.50 -45.64
C PRO A 263 -45.12 78.25 -46.49
N ASN A 264 -46.10 77.55 -45.98
CA ASN A 264 -46.74 76.38 -46.54
C ASN A 264 -45.96 74.95 -46.38
N SER A 265 -46.42 74.24 -45.35
CA SER A 265 -46.61 72.81 -45.30
C SER A 265 -45.63 71.96 -46.07
N THR A 266 -44.37 72.01 -45.76
CA THR A 266 -43.44 70.87 -46.10
C THR A 266 -42.58 70.67 -44.87
N VAL A 267 -42.70 69.47 -44.34
CA VAL A 267 -41.82 68.90 -43.30
C VAL A 267 -40.40 69.01 -43.80
N PRO A 268 -39.41 69.59 -43.06
CA PRO A 268 -38.04 69.59 -43.51
C PRO A 268 -37.57 68.11 -43.57
N MET A 269 -37.21 67.66 -44.76
CA MET A 269 -36.51 66.38 -44.97
C MET A 269 -35.18 66.44 -44.22
N LEU A 270 -34.98 65.61 -43.27
CA LEU A 270 -33.68 65.34 -42.65
C LEU A 270 -32.80 64.78 -43.76
N GLU A 271 -31.83 65.54 -44.30
CA GLU A 271 -30.75 64.97 -45.08
C GLU A 271 -29.91 64.09 -44.15
N LEU A 272 -29.99 62.77 -44.37
CA LEU A 272 -29.07 61.84 -43.79
C LEU A 272 -27.73 62.02 -44.49
N PRO A 273 -26.63 62.23 -43.77
CA PRO A 273 -25.28 62.27 -44.41
C PRO A 273 -24.97 60.95 -45.09
N ALA A 274 -24.51 60.99 -46.33
CA ALA A 274 -24.11 59.86 -47.12
C ALA A 274 -22.99 59.05 -46.40
N PRO A 275 -23.03 57.77 -46.47
CA PRO A 275 -21.95 56.94 -45.87
C PRO A 275 -20.60 57.28 -46.54
N ARG A 276 -19.62 57.60 -45.70
CA ARG A 276 -18.22 57.72 -46.18
C ARG A 276 -17.73 56.34 -46.59
N THR A 277 -17.48 56.19 -47.89
CA THR A 277 -16.69 55.08 -48.44
C THR A 277 -15.22 55.41 -48.21
N ASP A 278 -14.65 54.85 -47.12
CA ASP A 278 -13.21 54.75 -47.01
C ASP A 278 -12.79 53.44 -47.67
N THR A 279 -12.15 53.57 -48.82
CA THR A 279 -11.26 52.60 -49.48
C THR A 279 -9.87 53.22 -49.57
N PRO A 280 -8.77 52.42 -49.64
CA PRO A 280 -8.49 51.05 -49.25
C PRO A 280 -7.60 50.91 -48.00
#